data_867ef3ed109463a67e46daf9530e57a3
#
_entry.id   867ef3ed109463a67e46daf9530e57a3
#
_cell.length_a   1.000
_cell.length_b   1.000
_cell.length_c   1.000
_cell.angle_alpha   90.00
_cell.angle_beta   90.00
_cell.angle_gamma   90.00
#
_symmetry.space_group_name_H-M   'P 1'
#
loop_
_entity.id
_entity.type
_entity.pdbx_description
1 polymer ?
#
loop_
_entity_poly.entity_id
_entity_poly.type
_entity_poly.pdbx_seq_one_letter_code
_entity_poly.pdbx_strand_id
1 'polypeptide(L)'
;RFLQLLQTAARLRKNCLFVPIVGERVDAHRFIPDVMTKGALATLSERELPEADYAYIQVDASLQAVKDIAEFYLEQLQIPVVGITGSVGKTSTKEVIASVLKEKYRTLKTQGNFNNELGLPLTVFRLRDEDQIAVLEMGISDFGEMARLTKIAKPDTCVITNIGTCHLENLGDRDGVLKAKTEIFQSMKPNGHIVLNGDDDKLITVREYNGVKPVFFGLNSERDVYADQIESKGLKGVACRIHLGEDAFDVLVPTPGIHMVYNALAAAAVGRIYGLTIEEIRRGIESLETIR
;
A
#
# COMPACT_ATOMS: atom_id res chain seq x y z
N ARG A 1 -22.78 0.41 -1.28
CA ARG A 1 -23.02 1.88 -1.19
C ARG A 1 -23.07 2.43 0.25
N PHE A 2 -22.81 1.64 1.30
CA PHE A 2 -23.16 2.00 2.69
C PHE A 2 -22.00 2.29 3.63
N LEU A 3 -20.74 2.15 3.22
CA LEU A 3 -19.62 2.35 4.13
C LEU A 3 -18.82 3.60 3.73
N GLN A 4 -19.23 4.74 4.27
CA GLN A 4 -18.33 5.86 4.45
C GLN A 4 -18.05 5.99 5.93
N LEU A 5 -16.92 5.48 6.34
CA LEU A 5 -16.40 5.62 7.68
C LEU A 5 -15.93 7.07 7.90
N LEU A 6 -16.41 7.67 8.97
CA LEU A 6 -16.04 9.01 9.39
C LEU A 6 -15.25 8.95 10.69
N GLN A 7 -14.02 9.41 10.61
CA GLN A 7 -13.16 9.58 11.77
C GLN A 7 -13.41 10.88 12.56
N THR A 8 -14.10 11.83 11.96
CA THR A 8 -14.37 13.12 12.63
C THR A 8 -15.79 13.57 12.36
N ALA A 9 -16.45 14.08 13.39
CA ALA A 9 -17.77 14.71 13.29
C ALA A 9 -17.83 15.87 12.29
N ALA A 10 -16.69 16.38 11.84
CA ALA A 10 -16.56 17.51 10.93
C ALA A 10 -16.80 17.18 9.43
N ARG A 11 -16.81 15.90 9.02
CA ARG A 11 -17.01 15.48 7.62
C ARG A 11 -18.17 14.52 7.44
N LEU A 12 -19.21 14.69 8.20
CA LEU A 12 -20.39 13.82 8.20
C LEU A 12 -21.07 13.82 6.83
N ARG A 13 -21.32 12.63 6.30
CA ARG A 13 -22.21 12.42 5.16
C ARG A 13 -23.46 11.67 5.63
N LYS A 14 -24.59 12.05 5.10
CA LYS A 14 -25.84 11.34 5.35
C LYS A 14 -25.73 9.86 5.00
N ASN A 15 -26.39 9.01 5.78
CA ASN A 15 -26.42 7.55 5.59
C ASN A 15 -25.05 6.85 5.75
N CYS A 16 -24.17 7.36 6.61
CA CYS A 16 -22.91 6.71 6.96
C CYS A 16 -23.06 5.84 8.22
N LEU A 17 -22.11 4.91 8.38
CA LEU A 17 -21.85 4.23 9.65
C LEU A 17 -20.81 5.04 10.42
N PHE A 18 -21.15 5.51 11.61
CA PHE A 18 -20.19 6.17 12.48
C PHE A 18 -19.39 5.15 13.29
N VAL A 19 -18.08 5.35 13.38
CA VAL A 19 -17.18 4.51 14.16
C VAL A 19 -16.43 5.38 15.17
N PRO A 20 -16.81 5.34 16.43
CA PRO A 20 -16.13 6.06 17.49
C PRO A 20 -14.81 5.36 17.84
N ILE A 21 -13.70 6.01 17.56
CA ILE A 21 -12.36 5.52 17.95
C ILE A 21 -12.01 6.14 19.30
N VAL A 22 -11.54 5.30 20.22
CA VAL A 22 -10.98 5.72 21.49
C VAL A 22 -9.50 6.08 21.26
N GLY A 23 -9.19 7.36 21.32
CA GLY A 23 -7.84 7.87 21.22
C GLY A 23 -7.26 8.27 22.58
N GLU A 24 -5.96 8.54 22.65
CA GLU A 24 -5.26 8.92 23.89
C GLU A 24 -5.86 10.16 24.58
N ARG A 25 -6.38 11.11 23.81
CA ARG A 25 -6.88 12.40 24.33
C ARG A 25 -8.38 12.53 24.27
N VAL A 26 -9.05 11.77 23.40
CA VAL A 26 -10.46 11.93 23.11
C VAL A 26 -11.12 10.58 22.88
N ASP A 27 -12.18 10.30 23.61
CA ASP A 27 -13.10 9.22 23.33
C ASP A 27 -14.22 9.72 22.40
N ALA A 28 -14.21 9.23 21.17
CA ALA A 28 -15.16 9.66 20.15
C ALA A 28 -16.60 9.20 20.39
N HIS A 29 -16.86 8.30 21.36
CA HIS A 29 -18.22 7.89 21.74
C HIS A 29 -19.07 9.07 22.18
N ARG A 30 -18.47 10.12 22.77
CA ARG A 30 -19.18 11.35 23.15
C ARG A 30 -19.87 12.06 22.00
N PHE A 31 -19.43 11.82 20.76
CA PHE A 31 -20.01 12.44 19.58
C PHE A 31 -21.16 11.64 18.96
N ILE A 32 -21.47 10.45 19.46
CA ILE A 32 -22.52 9.59 18.88
C ILE A 32 -23.85 10.32 18.77
N PRO A 33 -24.41 10.96 19.84
CA PRO A 33 -25.69 11.65 19.73
C PRO A 33 -25.71 12.74 18.67
N ASP A 34 -24.66 13.57 18.60
CA ASP A 34 -24.55 14.66 17.62
C ASP A 34 -24.45 14.12 16.18
N VAL A 35 -23.68 13.06 15.99
CA VAL A 35 -23.50 12.43 14.68
C VAL A 35 -24.78 11.79 14.18
N MET A 36 -25.52 11.13 15.05
CA MET A 36 -26.80 10.51 14.69
C MET A 36 -27.85 11.57 14.34
N THR A 37 -27.91 12.66 15.10
CA THR A 37 -28.79 13.82 14.78
C THR A 37 -28.48 14.45 13.40
N LYS A 38 -27.21 14.41 13.00
CA LYS A 38 -26.74 14.94 11.69
C LYS A 38 -26.98 14.00 10.52
N GLY A 39 -27.57 12.83 10.74
CA GLY A 39 -28.03 11.92 9.69
C GLY A 39 -27.14 10.71 9.42
N ALA A 40 -26.31 10.27 10.36
CA ALA A 40 -25.71 8.95 10.30
C ALA A 40 -26.81 7.88 10.35
N LEU A 41 -26.60 6.78 9.63
CA LEU A 41 -27.56 5.67 9.57
C LEU A 41 -27.50 4.79 10.82
N ALA A 42 -26.29 4.55 11.31
CA ALA A 42 -26.01 3.74 12.49
C ALA A 42 -24.64 4.10 13.07
N THR A 43 -24.35 3.60 14.26
CA THR A 43 -23.03 3.73 14.89
C THR A 43 -22.53 2.39 15.43
N LEU A 44 -21.21 2.22 15.49
CA LEU A 44 -20.61 1.23 16.38
C LEU A 44 -20.54 1.82 17.80
N SER A 45 -20.43 0.97 18.81
CA SER A 45 -20.16 1.39 20.18
C SER A 45 -19.43 0.28 20.93
N GLU A 46 -18.41 0.65 21.72
CA GLU A 46 -17.71 -0.27 22.63
C GLU A 46 -18.45 -0.45 23.96
N ARG A 47 -19.57 0.23 24.11
CA ARG A 47 -20.42 0.18 25.32
C ARG A 47 -21.90 0.13 24.96
N GLU A 48 -22.69 -0.33 25.90
CA GLU A 48 -24.14 -0.29 25.77
C GLU A 48 -24.63 1.16 25.71
N LEU A 49 -25.67 1.38 24.90
CA LEU A 49 -26.35 2.67 24.73
C LEU A 49 -27.84 2.49 25.07
N PRO A 50 -28.21 2.31 26.35
CA PRO A 50 -29.55 1.89 26.74
C PRO A 50 -30.65 2.91 26.43
N GLU A 51 -30.28 4.20 26.26
CA GLU A 51 -31.20 5.27 25.91
C GLU A 51 -31.23 5.61 24.43
N ALA A 52 -30.49 4.81 23.57
CA ALA A 52 -30.45 5.07 22.15
C ALA A 52 -31.77 4.76 21.47
N ASP A 53 -32.33 5.71 20.76
CA ASP A 53 -33.48 5.60 19.86
C ASP A 53 -33.07 5.34 18.39
N TYR A 54 -31.81 5.01 18.17
CA TYR A 54 -31.19 4.77 16.86
C TYR A 54 -30.46 3.42 16.83
N ALA A 55 -30.17 2.94 15.61
CA ALA A 55 -29.46 1.67 15.42
C ALA A 55 -27.98 1.80 15.82
N TYR A 56 -27.52 0.87 16.65
CA TYR A 56 -26.10 0.72 16.94
C TYR A 56 -25.70 -0.76 17.00
N ILE A 57 -24.42 -1.02 16.77
CA ILE A 57 -23.81 -2.34 16.85
C ILE A 57 -22.76 -2.29 17.96
N GLN A 58 -22.93 -3.10 18.98
CA GLN A 58 -21.93 -3.21 20.04
C GLN A 58 -20.77 -4.07 19.58
N VAL A 59 -19.55 -3.59 19.83
CA VAL A 59 -18.28 -4.25 19.50
C VAL A 59 -17.33 -4.16 20.68
N ASP A 60 -16.37 -5.09 20.75
CA ASP A 60 -15.35 -5.07 21.81
C ASP A 60 -14.35 -3.93 21.62
N ALA A 61 -13.95 -3.67 20.37
CA ALA A 61 -13.03 -2.59 20.01
C ALA A 61 -13.37 -2.02 18.63
N SER A 62 -13.63 -0.73 18.57
CA SER A 62 -14.02 -0.04 17.34
C SER A 62 -12.93 -0.10 16.25
N LEU A 63 -11.67 0.04 16.63
CA LEU A 63 -10.55 -0.04 15.67
C LEU A 63 -10.44 -1.46 15.08
N GLN A 64 -10.59 -2.51 15.91
CA GLN A 64 -10.58 -3.88 15.39
C GLN A 64 -11.76 -4.14 14.47
N ALA A 65 -12.94 -3.64 14.80
CA ALA A 65 -14.11 -3.74 13.94
C ALA A 65 -13.90 -3.09 12.57
N VAL A 66 -13.25 -1.93 12.52
CA VAL A 66 -12.85 -1.27 11.24
C VAL A 66 -11.94 -2.16 10.41
N LYS A 67 -10.94 -2.76 11.03
CA LYS A 67 -10.02 -3.69 10.35
C LYS A 67 -10.74 -4.91 9.80
N ASP A 68 -11.62 -5.52 10.60
CA ASP A 68 -12.38 -6.71 10.21
C ASP A 68 -13.34 -6.40 9.03
N ILE A 69 -13.99 -5.24 9.07
CA ILE A 69 -14.87 -4.78 7.98
C ILE A 69 -14.05 -4.54 6.71
N ALA A 70 -12.88 -3.92 6.81
CA ALA A 70 -12.01 -3.67 5.67
C ALA A 70 -11.50 -4.99 5.03
N GLU A 71 -11.06 -5.94 5.86
CA GLU A 71 -10.64 -7.27 5.41
C GLU A 71 -11.77 -7.97 4.64
N PHE A 72 -12.96 -8.03 5.22
CA PHE A 72 -14.13 -8.63 4.59
C PHE A 72 -14.50 -7.93 3.28
N TYR A 73 -14.55 -6.59 3.29
CA TYR A 73 -14.92 -5.82 2.11
C TYR A 73 -13.94 -6.04 0.95
N LEU A 74 -12.64 -6.03 1.23
CA LEU A 74 -11.61 -6.26 0.21
C LEU A 74 -11.70 -7.69 -0.36
N GLU A 75 -11.97 -8.68 0.48
CA GLU A 75 -12.19 -10.06 0.00
C GLU A 75 -13.39 -10.17 -0.95
N GLN A 76 -14.48 -9.46 -0.69
CA GLN A 76 -15.66 -9.47 -1.56
C GLN A 76 -15.39 -8.87 -2.94
N LEU A 77 -14.48 -7.91 -3.05
CA LEU A 77 -14.12 -7.28 -4.33
C LEU A 77 -13.31 -8.20 -5.25
N GLN A 78 -12.60 -9.16 -4.71
CA GLN A 78 -11.80 -10.15 -5.46
C GLN A 78 -10.83 -9.52 -6.48
N ILE A 79 -10.28 -8.36 -6.18
CA ILE A 79 -9.30 -7.67 -7.01
C ILE A 79 -7.87 -7.96 -6.56
N PRO A 80 -6.89 -7.93 -7.46
CA PRO A 80 -5.49 -7.99 -7.11
C PRO A 80 -5.06 -6.82 -6.23
N VAL A 81 -4.16 -7.10 -5.29
CA VAL A 81 -3.58 -6.11 -4.38
C VAL A 81 -2.05 -6.15 -4.50
N VAL A 82 -1.47 -4.99 -4.75
CA VAL A 82 -0.02 -4.76 -4.64
C VAL A 82 0.24 -4.06 -3.31
N GLY A 83 0.90 -4.75 -2.40
CA GLY A 83 1.33 -4.20 -1.11
C GLY A 83 2.77 -3.68 -1.19
N ILE A 84 3.01 -2.46 -0.74
CA ILE A 84 4.32 -1.80 -0.80
C ILE A 84 4.76 -1.39 0.59
N THR A 85 5.96 -1.82 0.97
CA THR A 85 6.62 -1.34 2.19
C THR A 85 8.10 -1.03 1.92
N GLY A 86 8.81 -0.58 2.94
CA GLY A 86 10.22 -0.23 2.90
C GLY A 86 10.52 0.87 3.91
N SER A 87 11.79 1.11 4.15
CA SER A 87 12.22 2.16 5.08
C SER A 87 12.04 3.54 4.45
N VAL A 88 12.42 3.70 3.20
CA VAL A 88 12.34 4.94 2.43
C VAL A 88 11.76 4.66 1.05
N GLY A 89 11.13 5.67 0.42
CA GLY A 89 10.68 5.60 -0.96
C GLY A 89 9.38 4.86 -1.20
N LYS A 90 8.66 4.43 -0.18
CA LYS A 90 7.34 3.76 -0.32
C LYS A 90 6.36 4.57 -1.17
N THR A 91 6.21 5.83 -0.84
CA THR A 91 5.24 6.72 -1.50
C THR A 91 5.61 6.96 -2.95
N SER A 92 6.87 7.28 -3.25
CA SER A 92 7.31 7.47 -4.64
C SER A 92 7.24 6.18 -5.45
N THR A 93 7.60 5.03 -4.88
CA THR A 93 7.43 3.73 -5.54
C THR A 93 5.96 3.42 -5.83
N LYS A 94 5.08 3.66 -4.87
CA LYS A 94 3.62 3.53 -5.04
C LYS A 94 3.11 4.38 -6.20
N GLU A 95 3.57 5.62 -6.31
CA GLU A 95 3.14 6.52 -7.37
C GLU A 95 3.55 5.99 -8.75
N VAL A 96 4.79 5.51 -8.91
CA VAL A 96 5.25 4.96 -10.20
C VAL A 96 4.53 3.66 -10.54
N ILE A 97 4.38 2.75 -9.58
CA ILE A 97 3.64 1.48 -9.79
C ILE A 97 2.19 1.76 -10.20
N ALA A 98 1.51 2.66 -9.50
CA ALA A 98 0.13 3.02 -9.84
C ALA A 98 0.03 3.68 -11.22
N SER A 99 0.98 4.55 -11.58
CA SER A 99 1.05 5.17 -12.92
C SER A 99 1.21 4.12 -14.03
N VAL A 100 2.04 3.12 -13.82
CA VAL A 100 2.21 2.00 -14.77
C VAL A 100 0.95 1.15 -14.87
N LEU A 101 0.41 0.69 -13.75
CA LEU A 101 -0.78 -0.16 -13.74
C LEU A 101 -2.01 0.53 -14.34
N LYS A 102 -2.11 1.84 -14.20
CA LYS A 102 -3.19 2.67 -14.74
C LYS A 102 -3.28 2.64 -16.27
N GLU A 103 -2.20 2.29 -16.95
CA GLU A 103 -2.19 2.12 -18.42
C GLU A 103 -3.09 0.96 -18.89
N LYS A 104 -3.39 0.01 -18.00
CA LYS A 104 -4.21 -1.17 -18.33
C LYS A 104 -5.41 -1.34 -17.41
N TYR A 105 -5.32 -0.93 -16.14
CA TYR A 105 -6.30 -1.20 -15.12
C TYR A 105 -6.84 0.06 -14.48
N ARG A 106 -8.11 0.03 -14.11
CA ARG A 106 -8.65 1.02 -13.18
C ARG A 106 -8.03 0.78 -11.80
N THR A 107 -7.10 1.64 -11.42
CA THR A 107 -6.22 1.47 -10.28
C THR A 107 -6.57 2.44 -9.16
N LEU A 108 -6.81 1.92 -7.95
CA LEU A 108 -6.88 2.72 -6.74
C LEU A 108 -5.55 2.58 -5.97
N LYS A 109 -5.05 3.69 -5.47
CA LYS A 109 -3.83 3.72 -4.65
C LYS A 109 -4.06 4.42 -3.31
N THR A 110 -3.22 4.13 -2.33
CA THR A 110 -3.14 4.88 -1.08
C THR A 110 -2.90 6.36 -1.36
N GLN A 111 -3.68 7.22 -0.75
CA GLN A 111 -3.50 8.68 -0.78
C GLN A 111 -2.70 9.13 0.44
N GLY A 112 -1.79 10.11 0.23
CA GLY A 112 -0.98 10.64 1.32
C GLY A 112 -0.27 9.54 2.10
N ASN A 113 -0.34 9.61 3.42
CA ASN A 113 0.25 8.66 4.36
C ASN A 113 -0.78 7.74 5.05
N PHE A 114 -1.91 7.44 4.41
CA PHE A 114 -2.93 6.51 4.93
C PHE A 114 -2.45 5.05 4.85
N ASN A 115 -1.31 4.76 5.48
CA ASN A 115 -0.55 3.52 5.36
C ASN A 115 -0.42 2.72 6.67
N ASN A 116 -1.03 3.19 7.76
CA ASN A 116 -1.02 2.55 9.07
C ASN A 116 -2.31 1.73 9.32
N GLU A 117 -2.46 1.21 10.54
CA GLU A 117 -3.59 0.33 10.94
C GLU A 117 -4.98 0.96 10.83
N LEU A 118 -5.07 2.27 10.76
CA LEU A 118 -6.33 2.99 10.50
C LEU A 118 -6.40 3.51 9.06
N GLY A 119 -5.29 4.01 8.55
CA GLY A 119 -5.22 4.57 7.19
C GLY A 119 -5.43 3.53 6.10
N LEU A 120 -4.92 2.31 6.27
CA LEU A 120 -5.13 1.22 5.32
C LEU A 120 -6.61 0.83 5.19
N PRO A 121 -7.37 0.59 6.27
CA PRO A 121 -8.81 0.37 6.18
C PRO A 121 -9.55 1.50 5.46
N LEU A 122 -9.22 2.76 5.77
CA LEU A 122 -9.86 3.92 5.12
C LEU A 122 -9.57 3.97 3.62
N THR A 123 -8.39 3.56 3.20
CA THR A 123 -8.05 3.42 1.78
C THR A 123 -8.88 2.30 1.14
N VAL A 124 -9.00 1.15 1.78
CA VAL A 124 -9.81 0.02 1.31
C VAL A 124 -11.27 0.43 1.10
N PHE A 125 -11.85 1.23 2.00
CA PHE A 125 -13.24 1.69 1.85
C PHE A 125 -13.48 2.66 0.69
N ARG A 126 -12.43 3.15 0.07
CA ARG A 126 -12.53 3.96 -1.16
C ARG A 126 -12.71 3.12 -2.42
N LEU A 127 -12.35 1.84 -2.38
CA LEU A 127 -12.54 0.91 -3.49
C LEU A 127 -14.02 0.78 -3.87
N ARG A 128 -14.28 0.57 -5.15
CA ARG A 128 -15.59 0.34 -5.73
C ARG A 128 -15.54 -0.87 -6.67
N ASP A 129 -16.69 -1.35 -7.07
CA ASP A 129 -16.82 -2.52 -7.94
C ASP A 129 -16.12 -2.36 -9.29
N GLU A 130 -15.93 -1.12 -9.72
CA GLU A 130 -15.25 -0.80 -10.99
C GLU A 130 -13.73 -0.83 -10.88
N ASP A 131 -13.17 -0.76 -9.67
CA ASP A 131 -11.72 -0.81 -9.47
C ASP A 131 -11.21 -2.22 -9.77
N GLN A 132 -10.10 -2.30 -10.51
CA GLN A 132 -9.58 -3.56 -11.01
C GLN A 132 -8.30 -4.01 -10.30
N ILE A 133 -7.61 -3.08 -9.64
CA ILE A 133 -6.39 -3.35 -8.86
C ILE A 133 -6.20 -2.26 -7.80
N ALA A 134 -5.69 -2.66 -6.65
CA ALA A 134 -5.35 -1.76 -5.56
C ALA A 134 -3.84 -1.75 -5.31
N VAL A 135 -3.27 -0.56 -5.11
CA VAL A 135 -1.87 -0.35 -4.72
C VAL A 135 -1.85 0.26 -3.32
N LEU A 136 -1.50 -0.57 -2.35
CA LEU A 136 -1.61 -0.24 -0.92
C LEU A 136 -0.23 -0.07 -0.29
N GLU A 137 0.04 1.15 0.16
CA GLU A 137 1.24 1.45 0.95
C GLU A 137 1.04 1.00 2.39
N MET A 138 2.06 0.33 2.97
CA MET A 138 2.05 -0.21 4.33
C MET A 138 3.26 0.31 5.10
N GLY A 139 3.00 1.19 6.05
CA GLY A 139 3.99 1.78 6.95
C GLY A 139 3.91 1.18 8.34
N ILE A 140 5.06 0.87 8.92
CA ILE A 140 5.16 0.31 10.27
C ILE A 140 6.28 0.97 11.06
N SER A 141 6.17 0.93 12.37
CA SER A 141 7.18 1.38 13.34
C SER A 141 7.57 0.31 14.35
N ASP A 142 6.83 -0.79 14.45
CA ASP A 142 7.07 -1.85 15.43
C ASP A 142 6.76 -3.24 14.84
N PHE A 143 7.23 -4.28 15.53
CA PHE A 143 6.92 -5.67 15.21
C PHE A 143 5.41 -5.96 15.33
N GLY A 144 4.91 -6.85 14.48
CA GLY A 144 3.50 -7.25 14.46
C GLY A 144 2.56 -6.28 13.75
N GLU A 145 2.94 -5.02 13.56
CA GLU A 145 2.10 -4.07 12.80
C GLU A 145 1.93 -4.51 11.36
N MET A 146 2.99 -4.97 10.70
CA MET A 146 2.91 -5.46 9.33
C MET A 146 2.04 -6.70 9.21
N ALA A 147 2.12 -7.61 10.18
CA ALA A 147 1.26 -8.80 10.22
C ALA A 147 -0.23 -8.43 10.27
N ARG A 148 -0.58 -7.38 11.03
CA ARG A 148 -1.95 -6.87 11.10
C ARG A 148 -2.39 -6.18 9.81
N LEU A 149 -1.52 -5.41 9.17
CA LEU A 149 -1.79 -4.76 7.89
C LEU A 149 -1.96 -5.78 6.75
N THR A 150 -1.04 -6.73 6.64
CA THR A 150 -1.07 -7.73 5.57
C THR A 150 -2.28 -8.68 5.69
N LYS A 151 -2.76 -8.90 6.91
CA LYS A 151 -3.98 -9.67 7.15
C LYS A 151 -5.21 -9.02 6.52
N ILE A 152 -5.27 -7.70 6.50
CA ILE A 152 -6.34 -6.94 5.85
C ILE A 152 -6.14 -6.95 4.32
N ALA A 153 -4.95 -6.62 3.88
CA ALA A 153 -4.63 -6.41 2.46
C ALA A 153 -4.57 -7.71 1.66
N LYS A 154 -4.06 -8.81 2.26
CA LYS A 154 -3.82 -10.10 1.59
C LYS A 154 -3.23 -9.92 0.19
N PRO A 155 -2.02 -9.35 0.08
CA PRO A 155 -1.49 -8.93 -1.20
C PRO A 155 -1.23 -10.12 -2.13
N ASP A 156 -1.48 -9.91 -3.42
CA ASP A 156 -1.04 -10.80 -4.50
C ASP A 156 0.42 -10.56 -4.83
N THR A 157 0.88 -9.32 -4.70
CA THR A 157 2.26 -8.91 -4.94
C THR A 157 2.76 -8.07 -3.76
N CYS A 158 3.91 -8.46 -3.21
CA CYS A 158 4.58 -7.73 -2.13
C CYS A 158 5.84 -7.06 -2.69
N VAL A 159 5.94 -5.75 -2.49
CA VAL A 159 7.11 -4.95 -2.92
C VAL A 159 7.79 -4.38 -1.69
N ILE A 160 9.10 -4.59 -1.54
CA ILE A 160 9.92 -3.96 -0.49
C ILE A 160 11.01 -3.13 -1.15
N THR A 161 11.02 -1.83 -0.85
CA THR A 161 11.91 -0.87 -1.52
C THR A 161 13.35 -0.91 -0.99
N ASN A 162 13.51 -0.97 0.31
CA ASN A 162 14.81 -1.03 0.99
C ASN A 162 14.67 -1.29 2.50
N ILE A 163 15.78 -1.66 3.12
CA ILE A 163 15.92 -1.87 4.57
C ILE A 163 16.95 -0.86 5.11
N GLY A 164 16.44 0.27 5.60
CA GLY A 164 17.24 1.31 6.22
C GLY A 164 17.28 1.22 7.74
N THR A 165 17.60 2.35 8.37
CA THR A 165 17.78 2.50 9.82
C THR A 165 16.60 3.17 10.52
N CYS A 166 15.40 3.14 9.92
CA CYS A 166 14.21 3.73 10.52
C CYS A 166 13.69 2.89 11.69
N HIS A 167 13.15 3.55 12.72
CA HIS A 167 12.50 2.91 13.87
C HIS A 167 13.40 1.92 14.64
N LEU A 168 14.72 2.18 14.71
CA LEU A 168 15.67 1.31 15.42
C LEU A 168 15.37 1.20 16.91
N GLU A 169 14.78 2.21 17.50
CA GLU A 169 14.33 2.21 18.90
C GLU A 169 13.36 1.07 19.23
N ASN A 170 12.52 0.68 18.26
CA ASN A 170 11.56 -0.40 18.41
C ASN A 170 12.05 -1.70 17.76
N LEU A 171 12.77 -1.61 16.64
CA LEU A 171 13.17 -2.74 15.82
C LEU A 171 14.60 -3.24 16.08
N GLY A 172 15.38 -2.51 16.87
CA GLY A 172 16.73 -2.86 17.31
C GLY A 172 17.80 -2.53 16.28
N ASP A 173 17.86 -3.26 15.19
CA ASP A 173 18.83 -3.09 14.12
C ASP A 173 18.19 -3.32 12.72
N ARG A 174 19.01 -3.27 11.67
CA ARG A 174 18.54 -3.50 10.31
C ARG A 174 18.02 -4.95 10.08
N ASP A 175 18.49 -5.91 10.82
CA ASP A 175 17.94 -7.27 10.76
C ASP A 175 16.54 -7.32 11.38
N GLY A 176 16.31 -6.57 12.45
CA GLY A 176 14.97 -6.34 13.01
C GLY A 176 14.04 -5.62 12.04
N VAL A 177 14.53 -4.61 11.31
CA VAL A 177 13.76 -3.92 10.26
C VAL A 177 13.39 -4.89 9.13
N LEU A 178 14.35 -5.71 8.68
CA LEU A 178 14.09 -6.76 7.68
C LEU A 178 13.00 -7.72 8.17
N LYS A 179 13.13 -8.22 9.39
CA LYS A 179 12.15 -9.15 9.99
C LYS A 179 10.76 -8.53 10.05
N ALA A 180 10.64 -7.29 10.54
CA ALA A 180 9.36 -6.61 10.65
C ALA A 180 8.70 -6.35 9.29
N LYS A 181 9.46 -5.94 8.28
CA LYS A 181 8.91 -5.65 6.95
C LYS A 181 8.57 -6.91 6.16
N THR A 182 9.30 -8.00 6.33
CA THR A 182 9.01 -9.27 5.69
C THR A 182 7.79 -9.99 6.28
N GLU A 183 7.24 -9.52 7.38
CA GLU A 183 5.92 -9.96 7.85
C GLU A 183 4.80 -9.70 6.80
N ILE A 184 5.04 -8.82 5.83
CA ILE A 184 4.11 -8.57 4.70
C ILE A 184 3.77 -9.86 3.94
N PHE A 185 4.67 -10.83 3.92
CA PHE A 185 4.46 -12.11 3.22
C PHE A 185 3.49 -13.04 3.94
N GLN A 186 3.24 -12.84 5.25
CA GLN A 186 2.47 -13.78 6.08
C GLN A 186 1.05 -14.05 5.60
N SER A 187 0.42 -13.05 4.99
CA SER A 187 -0.93 -13.18 4.43
C SER A 187 -0.97 -12.97 2.91
N MET A 188 0.15 -13.12 2.24
CA MET A 188 0.22 -13.10 0.78
C MET A 188 -0.65 -14.23 0.22
N LYS A 189 -1.42 -13.94 -0.83
CA LYS A 189 -2.27 -14.93 -1.49
C LYS A 189 -1.44 -16.07 -2.11
N PRO A 190 -1.98 -17.29 -2.21
CA PRO A 190 -1.35 -18.37 -2.94
C PRO A 190 -0.98 -17.95 -4.37
N ASN A 191 0.16 -18.41 -4.87
CA ASN A 191 0.73 -18.02 -6.17
C ASN A 191 1.02 -16.51 -6.29
N GLY A 192 1.28 -15.86 -5.16
CA GLY A 192 1.67 -14.46 -5.10
C GLY A 192 3.07 -14.23 -5.66
N HIS A 193 3.43 -12.95 -5.73
CA HIS A 193 4.72 -12.48 -6.24
C HIS A 193 5.42 -11.62 -5.19
N ILE A 194 6.75 -11.71 -5.18
CA ILE A 194 7.62 -10.90 -4.31
C ILE A 194 8.57 -10.12 -5.21
N VAL A 195 8.63 -8.81 -5.02
CA VAL A 195 9.49 -7.88 -5.79
C VAL A 195 10.36 -7.12 -4.80
N LEU A 196 11.67 -7.34 -4.83
CA LEU A 196 12.62 -6.81 -3.88
C LEU A 196 13.75 -6.04 -4.57
N ASN A 197 14.23 -4.98 -3.92
CA ASN A 197 15.47 -4.31 -4.33
C ASN A 197 16.66 -5.23 -4.07
N GLY A 198 17.24 -5.77 -5.14
CA GLY A 198 18.37 -6.69 -5.07
C GLY A 198 19.71 -6.02 -4.78
N ASP A 199 19.79 -4.69 -4.85
CA ASP A 199 20.97 -3.91 -4.48
C ASP A 199 20.99 -3.56 -2.96
N ASP A 200 19.92 -3.86 -2.26
CA ASP A 200 19.87 -3.80 -0.79
C ASP A 200 20.50 -5.06 -0.19
N ASP A 201 21.51 -4.89 0.66
CA ASP A 201 22.30 -5.98 1.26
C ASP A 201 21.48 -6.89 2.18
N LYS A 202 20.38 -6.39 2.72
CA LYS A 202 19.45 -7.19 3.54
C LYS A 202 18.40 -7.89 2.69
N LEU A 203 17.77 -7.21 1.75
CA LEU A 203 16.73 -7.80 0.89
C LEU A 203 17.27 -8.90 -0.02
N ILE A 204 18.50 -8.77 -0.49
CA ILE A 204 19.13 -9.80 -1.35
C ILE A 204 19.28 -11.15 -0.64
N THR A 205 19.25 -11.18 0.68
CA THR A 205 19.32 -12.41 1.48
C THR A 205 18.01 -13.21 1.49
N VAL A 206 16.90 -12.61 1.09
CA VAL A 206 15.59 -13.26 1.00
C VAL A 206 15.56 -14.13 -0.26
N ARG A 207 15.77 -15.43 -0.11
CA ARG A 207 15.87 -16.36 -1.25
C ARG A 207 14.52 -16.89 -1.70
N GLU A 208 13.63 -17.08 -0.76
CA GLU A 208 12.33 -17.72 -0.97
C GLU A 208 11.41 -17.45 0.22
N TYR A 209 10.10 -17.42 -0.03
CA TYR A 209 9.07 -17.48 1.00
C TYR A 209 7.93 -18.39 0.54
N ASN A 210 7.72 -19.51 1.28
CA ASN A 210 6.69 -20.51 0.95
C ASN A 210 6.69 -20.94 -0.52
N GLY A 211 7.87 -21.22 -1.08
CA GLY A 211 8.04 -21.62 -2.48
C GLY A 211 8.02 -20.48 -3.49
N VAL A 212 7.79 -19.23 -3.05
CA VAL A 212 7.81 -18.05 -3.93
C VAL A 212 9.21 -17.45 -3.93
N LYS A 213 9.85 -17.44 -5.10
CA LYS A 213 11.16 -16.79 -5.30
C LYS A 213 10.95 -15.31 -5.65
N PRO A 214 11.70 -14.39 -4.99
CA PRO A 214 11.64 -12.98 -5.33
C PRO A 214 12.11 -12.69 -6.75
N VAL A 215 11.48 -11.71 -7.38
CA VAL A 215 12.04 -10.97 -8.51
C VAL A 215 12.86 -9.82 -7.94
N PHE A 216 14.15 -9.80 -8.24
CA PHE A 216 15.05 -8.75 -7.80
C PHE A 216 15.22 -7.67 -8.85
N PHE A 217 15.10 -6.43 -8.45
CA PHE A 217 15.41 -5.28 -9.29
C PHE A 217 16.59 -4.48 -8.74
N GLY A 218 17.30 -3.77 -9.59
CA GLY A 218 18.42 -2.92 -9.21
C GLY A 218 19.25 -2.46 -10.39
N LEU A 219 20.41 -1.86 -10.12
CA LEU A 219 21.34 -1.37 -11.16
C LEU A 219 22.39 -2.42 -11.53
N ASN A 220 22.59 -3.43 -10.70
CA ASN A 220 23.47 -4.54 -11.04
C ASN A 220 22.82 -5.39 -12.13
N SER A 221 23.57 -5.68 -13.19
CA SER A 221 23.11 -6.48 -14.35
C SER A 221 22.78 -7.94 -14.02
N GLU A 222 23.12 -8.41 -12.82
CA GLU A 222 22.74 -9.72 -12.34
C GLU A 222 21.30 -9.77 -11.78
N ARG A 223 20.62 -8.62 -11.68
CA ARG A 223 19.22 -8.57 -11.23
C ARG A 223 18.28 -9.02 -12.35
N ASP A 224 17.10 -9.52 -11.96
CA ASP A 224 16.06 -9.93 -12.91
C ASP A 224 15.54 -8.74 -13.74
N VAL A 225 15.48 -7.58 -13.10
CA VAL A 225 15.10 -6.29 -13.71
C VAL A 225 16.17 -5.28 -13.36
N TYR A 226 16.85 -4.71 -14.36
CA TYR A 226 17.91 -3.74 -14.10
C TYR A 226 17.91 -2.61 -15.12
N ALA A 227 18.59 -1.52 -14.78
CA ALA A 227 18.82 -0.39 -15.68
C ALA A 227 20.29 -0.15 -15.91
N ASP A 228 20.64 0.20 -17.13
CA ASP A 228 21.94 0.73 -17.53
C ASP A 228 21.77 1.98 -18.42
N GLN A 229 22.86 2.47 -18.99
CA GLN A 229 22.87 3.67 -19.82
C GLN A 229 22.17 4.87 -19.14
N ILE A 230 22.44 5.01 -17.84
CA ILE A 230 21.78 6.01 -16.99
C ILE A 230 22.38 7.38 -17.24
N GLU A 231 21.54 8.34 -17.65
CA GLU A 231 21.94 9.70 -17.94
C GLU A 231 21.00 10.71 -17.27
N SER A 232 21.56 11.60 -16.47
CA SER A 232 20.78 12.70 -15.88
C SER A 232 20.39 13.71 -16.96
N LYS A 233 19.13 14.05 -17.05
CA LYS A 233 18.58 15.10 -17.90
C LYS A 233 18.21 16.37 -17.09
N GLY A 234 18.88 16.54 -15.95
CA GLY A 234 18.62 17.66 -15.04
C GLY A 234 17.19 17.59 -14.48
N LEU A 235 16.49 18.71 -14.49
CA LEU A 235 15.12 18.79 -14.00
C LEU A 235 14.10 17.99 -14.82
N LYS A 236 14.46 17.55 -16.01
CA LYS A 236 13.60 16.70 -16.85
C LYS A 236 13.56 15.25 -16.38
N GLY A 237 14.48 14.87 -15.51
CA GLY A 237 14.53 13.52 -14.96
C GLY A 237 15.78 12.74 -15.33
N VAL A 238 15.64 11.42 -15.46
CA VAL A 238 16.73 10.49 -15.75
C VAL A 238 16.34 9.59 -16.92
N ALA A 239 17.15 9.61 -17.98
CA ALA A 239 17.03 8.66 -19.08
C ALA A 239 17.80 7.38 -18.72
N CYS A 240 17.25 6.23 -19.05
CA CYS A 240 17.90 4.94 -18.85
C CYS A 240 17.35 3.88 -19.81
N ARG A 241 18.05 2.75 -19.87
CA ARG A 241 17.57 1.55 -20.54
C ARG A 241 17.20 0.51 -19.48
N ILE A 242 15.94 0.08 -19.49
CA ILE A 242 15.46 -0.96 -18.58
C ILE A 242 15.50 -2.32 -19.28
N HIS A 243 16.09 -3.29 -18.61
CA HIS A 243 16.13 -4.69 -19.00
C HIS A 243 15.14 -5.49 -18.18
N LEU A 244 14.20 -6.14 -18.84
CA LEU A 244 13.06 -6.84 -18.23
C LEU A 244 12.89 -8.22 -18.90
N GLY A 245 13.49 -9.25 -18.31
CA GLY A 245 13.60 -10.56 -18.94
C GLY A 245 14.44 -10.48 -20.23
N GLU A 246 13.89 -10.94 -21.33
CA GLU A 246 14.53 -10.86 -22.66
C GLU A 246 14.29 -9.52 -23.38
N ASP A 247 13.40 -8.69 -22.84
CA ASP A 247 13.08 -7.38 -23.38
C ASP A 247 13.95 -6.28 -22.79
N ALA A 248 14.16 -5.24 -23.58
CA ALA A 248 14.81 -4.02 -23.13
C ALA A 248 14.19 -2.81 -23.82
N PHE A 249 14.12 -1.68 -23.13
CA PHE A 249 13.54 -0.45 -23.66
C PHE A 249 14.16 0.79 -23.04
N ASP A 250 14.23 1.85 -23.81
CA ASP A 250 14.66 3.16 -23.37
C ASP A 250 13.47 3.91 -22.75
N VAL A 251 13.71 4.63 -21.67
CA VAL A 251 12.67 5.36 -20.94
C VAL A 251 13.25 6.62 -20.31
N LEU A 252 12.44 7.67 -20.27
CA LEU A 252 12.70 8.86 -19.46
C LEU A 252 11.85 8.80 -18.18
N VAL A 253 12.52 8.63 -17.04
CA VAL A 253 11.87 8.78 -15.74
C VAL A 253 11.76 10.28 -15.44
N PRO A 254 10.56 10.87 -15.38
CA PRO A 254 10.37 12.33 -15.44
C PRO A 254 10.63 13.06 -14.12
N THR A 255 11.36 12.44 -13.21
CA THR A 255 11.75 13.00 -11.92
C THR A 255 13.24 12.78 -11.69
N PRO A 256 14.01 13.80 -11.27
CA PRO A 256 15.42 13.65 -10.99
C PRO A 256 15.76 12.68 -9.87
N GLY A 257 16.91 12.06 -9.97
CA GLY A 257 17.51 11.23 -8.95
C GLY A 257 17.51 9.75 -9.25
N ILE A 258 18.60 9.09 -8.88
CA ILE A 258 18.81 7.66 -9.12
C ILE A 258 17.76 6.79 -8.39
N HIS A 259 17.23 7.25 -7.25
CA HIS A 259 16.17 6.57 -6.52
C HIS A 259 14.89 6.40 -7.36
N MET A 260 14.62 7.34 -8.28
CA MET A 260 13.47 7.25 -9.18
C MET A 260 13.68 6.19 -10.25
N VAL A 261 14.92 5.90 -10.63
CA VAL A 261 15.24 4.75 -11.51
C VAL A 261 14.90 3.44 -10.79
N TYR A 262 15.25 3.28 -9.51
CA TYR A 262 14.85 2.12 -8.72
C TYR A 262 13.32 1.98 -8.66
N ASN A 263 12.60 3.07 -8.46
CA ASN A 263 11.14 3.06 -8.45
C ASN A 263 10.55 2.62 -9.80
N ALA A 264 11.14 3.10 -10.90
CA ALA A 264 10.75 2.69 -12.24
C ALA A 264 11.03 1.20 -12.51
N LEU A 265 12.13 0.66 -11.99
CA LEU A 265 12.44 -0.77 -12.08
C LEU A 265 11.44 -1.63 -11.32
N ALA A 266 11.08 -1.24 -10.10
CA ALA A 266 10.03 -1.91 -9.34
C ALA A 266 8.68 -1.88 -10.10
N ALA A 267 8.32 -0.73 -10.67
CA ALA A 267 7.10 -0.58 -11.45
C ALA A 267 7.10 -1.41 -12.74
N ALA A 268 8.24 -1.52 -13.40
CA ALA A 268 8.40 -2.39 -14.57
C ALA A 268 8.19 -3.86 -14.22
N ALA A 269 8.78 -4.32 -13.12
CA ALA A 269 8.58 -5.69 -12.61
C ALA A 269 7.11 -5.98 -12.31
N VAL A 270 6.44 -5.09 -11.59
CA VAL A 270 5.01 -5.23 -11.27
C VAL A 270 4.15 -5.18 -12.52
N GLY A 271 4.42 -4.26 -13.45
CA GLY A 271 3.71 -4.17 -14.72
C GLY A 271 3.79 -5.47 -15.52
N ARG A 272 4.95 -6.11 -15.58
CA ARG A 272 5.13 -7.41 -16.24
C ARG A 272 4.31 -8.51 -15.56
N ILE A 273 4.28 -8.56 -14.24
CA ILE A 273 3.49 -9.52 -13.47
C ILE A 273 2.00 -9.44 -13.85
N TYR A 274 1.48 -8.24 -14.06
CA TYR A 274 0.08 -8.01 -14.40
C TYR A 274 -0.19 -7.91 -15.90
N GLY A 275 0.75 -8.34 -16.73
CA GLY A 275 0.56 -8.52 -18.17
C GLY A 275 0.53 -7.23 -18.97
N LEU A 276 1.14 -6.15 -18.48
CA LEU A 276 1.33 -4.95 -19.29
C LEU A 276 2.37 -5.20 -20.38
N THR A 277 2.16 -4.60 -21.54
CA THR A 277 3.15 -4.57 -22.62
C THR A 277 4.31 -3.63 -22.25
N ILE A 278 5.44 -3.80 -22.92
CA ILE A 278 6.59 -2.89 -22.76
C ILE A 278 6.18 -1.45 -23.03
N GLU A 279 5.38 -1.20 -24.06
CA GLU A 279 4.91 0.15 -24.39
C GLU A 279 4.00 0.74 -23.30
N GLU A 280 3.12 -0.07 -22.72
CA GLU A 280 2.29 0.35 -21.59
C GLU A 280 3.14 0.68 -20.35
N ILE A 281 4.15 -0.14 -20.04
CA ILE A 281 5.09 0.11 -18.94
C ILE A 281 5.84 1.41 -19.17
N ARG A 282 6.41 1.60 -20.38
CA ARG A 282 7.15 2.81 -20.75
C ARG A 282 6.28 4.06 -20.60
N ARG A 283 5.08 4.07 -21.18
CA ARG A 283 4.14 5.19 -21.07
C ARG A 283 3.76 5.48 -19.64
N GLY A 284 3.50 4.46 -18.83
CA GLY A 284 3.16 4.62 -17.42
C GLY A 284 4.27 5.26 -16.59
N ILE A 285 5.54 4.91 -16.88
CA ILE A 285 6.70 5.56 -16.24
C ILE A 285 6.82 7.01 -16.69
N GLU A 286 6.76 7.26 -18.00
CA GLU A 286 6.95 8.59 -18.59
C GLU A 286 5.81 9.57 -18.27
N SER A 287 4.60 9.06 -18.01
CA SER A 287 3.42 9.85 -17.65
C SER A 287 3.29 10.15 -16.15
N LEU A 288 4.27 9.80 -15.34
CA LEU A 288 4.28 10.09 -13.92
C LEU A 288 4.14 11.60 -13.70
N GLU A 289 3.06 11.99 -13.01
CA GLU A 289 2.88 13.36 -12.56
C GLU A 289 3.90 13.69 -11.45
N THR A 290 4.37 14.93 -11.42
CA THR A 290 5.32 15.37 -10.39
C THR A 290 4.75 15.11 -8.99
N ILE A 291 5.45 14.31 -8.20
CA ILE A 291 5.09 14.02 -6.81
C ILE A 291 5.30 15.31 -6.01
N ARG A 292 4.21 15.93 -5.58
CA ARG A 292 4.21 17.15 -4.74
C ARG A 292 4.21 16.80 -3.27
#